data_04b00e0003d168563fce197c19c26612
#
_entry.id   04b00e0003d168563fce197c19c26612
#
_cell.length_a   1.000
_cell.length_b   1.000
_cell.length_c   1.000
_cell.angle_alpha   90.00
_cell.angle_beta   90.00
_cell.angle_gamma   90.00
#
_symmetry.space_group_name_H-M   'P 1'
#
loop_
_entity.id
_entity.type
_entity.pdbx_description
1 polymer ?
#
loop_
_entity_poly.entity_id
_entity_poly.type
_entity_poly.pdbx_seq_one_letter_code
_entity_poly.pdbx_strand_id
1 'polypeptide(L)'
;MNALRQGKFRLATLISIAIFAFAVAGCDDGDDGNDGPPGPAGADGSDGVACWDLNENGVGDLPDEDLNGDGVVDVYDCNALASGAYGPEALHKGYFTETPEKPKPYEGTQSCLTCHGKIGDDMLGKAHFTWQGVPDGIKDAVGEHGKNDLINNFCIAVPSNEGRCTECHAGYGYADNTFTFGDPKTIDCLVCHDQSGTYKKALTEAGLPDQEVDLQLVARSVAQNEGKPTIKNCIGCHAKAGGGDNVKHGDLALSLANTTREYDVHMGTDGGDLDCIECHQVKRTADGAQIDHGIGGQEYHSLDQGDVKDCADCHGDRANIHAGTSVEGIVTLHTTLACQVCHIPAIARETSTKTEWYWKTAGQDIAEEDIPKSEDGRPLYDQKKGTFVYTKNVRPELLYHDGVWNRVMINTNDQYTSTPVDLGSPSADYTTPGAMIYPFKKMIGNQVADAGNNTMLVPHLFGGKGGPNPYWKVFNWDLALQDGAAYTGQTYTGAYEFVDTFMYLSVNHEVAPKEQAFGNGGACGDCHGDNKINWAGLGWDGDPVTGGDRP
;
A
#
# COMPACT_ATOMS: atom_id res chain seq x y z
N MET A 1 39.80 48.08 35.77
CA MET A 1 39.01 49.28 36.06
C MET A 1 37.54 48.94 35.95
N ASN A 2 36.92 48.91 37.11
CA ASN A 2 35.53 49.24 37.43
C ASN A 2 34.39 48.60 36.61
N ALA A 3 33.51 47.88 37.18
CA ALA A 3 32.82 47.78 38.45
C ALA A 3 31.30 47.75 38.21
N LEU A 4 30.66 46.66 38.65
CA LEU A 4 29.48 46.59 39.54
C LEU A 4 28.13 47.22 39.09
N ARG A 5 27.07 46.41 39.09
CA ARG A 5 25.94 46.36 40.05
C ARG A 5 24.90 45.32 39.61
N GLN A 6 24.72 44.26 40.26
CA GLN A 6 23.85 43.80 41.36
C GLN A 6 22.38 44.31 41.28
N GLY A 7 21.47 43.38 41.32
CA GLY A 7 20.06 43.56 41.66
C GLY A 7 19.40 42.20 41.89
N LYS A 8 19.36 41.76 43.16
CA LYS A 8 18.64 40.57 43.66
C LYS A 8 17.16 40.89 43.81
N PHE A 9 16.27 39.99 43.48
CA PHE A 9 15.03 39.80 44.24
C PHE A 9 14.73 38.32 44.40
N ARG A 10 14.67 37.87 45.64
CA ARG A 10 14.17 36.57 46.11
C ARG A 10 12.68 36.71 46.35
N LEU A 11 11.91 35.69 45.95
CA LEU A 11 10.66 35.42 46.64
C LEU A 11 10.55 33.89 46.83
N ALA A 12 10.59 33.49 48.08
CA ALA A 12 10.36 32.13 48.54
C ALA A 12 8.86 31.91 48.73
N THR A 13 8.34 30.79 48.26
CA THR A 13 7.04 30.32 48.70
C THR A 13 7.16 28.86 49.10
N LEU A 14 6.98 28.63 50.39
CA LEU A 14 6.87 27.34 51.06
C LEU A 14 5.57 26.65 50.62
N ILE A 15 5.61 25.39 50.22
CA ILE A 15 4.45 24.52 50.19
C ILE A 15 4.77 23.28 51.03
N SER A 16 3.94 23.10 52.02
CA SER A 16 3.99 22.07 53.05
C SER A 16 3.64 20.68 52.46
N ILE A 17 4.47 19.70 52.82
CA ILE A 17 4.23 18.29 52.56
C ILE A 17 3.34 17.75 53.67
N ALA A 18 2.13 17.28 53.34
CA ALA A 18 1.29 16.49 54.24
C ALA A 18 1.45 15.00 53.89
N ILE A 19 2.12 14.28 54.77
CA ILE A 19 2.22 12.82 54.74
C ILE A 19 0.93 12.25 55.31
N PHE A 20 0.19 11.47 54.51
CA PHE A 20 -0.90 10.61 54.99
C PHE A 20 -0.40 9.16 55.00
N ALA A 21 -0.19 8.65 56.19
CA ALA A 21 -0.02 7.25 56.45
C ALA A 21 -1.41 6.58 56.46
N PHE A 22 -1.66 5.60 55.58
CA PHE A 22 -2.79 4.70 55.69
C PHE A 22 -2.34 3.37 56.25
N ALA A 23 -2.89 3.02 57.37
CA ALA A 23 -2.75 1.73 58.05
C ALA A 23 -3.54 0.66 57.27
N VAL A 24 -2.93 -0.48 57.11
CA VAL A 24 -3.57 -1.73 56.63
C VAL A 24 -4.46 -2.26 57.75
N ALA A 25 -5.75 -2.36 57.49
CA ALA A 25 -6.68 -3.14 58.28
C ALA A 25 -7.37 -4.17 57.38
N GLY A 26 -7.47 -5.36 57.86
CA GLY A 26 -7.76 -6.57 57.11
C GLY A 26 -9.17 -6.68 56.55
N CYS A 27 -9.28 -7.60 55.61
CA CYS A 27 -10.51 -8.04 54.99
C CYS A 27 -11.43 -8.71 56.01
N ASP A 28 -12.67 -8.25 56.04
CA ASP A 28 -13.79 -8.96 56.59
C ASP A 28 -14.84 -9.06 55.48
N ASP A 29 -15.34 -10.27 55.23
CA ASP A 29 -16.31 -10.55 54.16
C ASP A 29 -17.65 -9.90 54.57
N GLY A 30 -17.95 -8.76 53.92
CA GLY A 30 -19.25 -8.13 54.04
C GLY A 30 -20.29 -8.84 53.15
N ASP A 31 -21.45 -9.10 53.70
CA ASP A 31 -22.62 -9.67 53.03
C ASP A 31 -22.97 -8.94 51.74
N ASP A 32 -23.33 -9.69 50.70
CA ASP A 32 -23.80 -9.21 49.42
C ASP A 32 -24.97 -8.22 49.61
N GLY A 33 -24.74 -6.97 49.31
CA GLY A 33 -25.79 -5.96 49.26
C GLY A 33 -26.78 -6.28 48.16
N ASN A 34 -28.09 -6.17 48.43
CA ASN A 34 -29.13 -6.31 47.44
C ASN A 34 -28.88 -5.40 46.23
N ASP A 35 -29.04 -5.96 45.05
CA ASP A 35 -28.97 -5.18 43.81
C ASP A 35 -29.92 -3.98 43.89
N GLY A 36 -29.38 -2.81 43.58
CA GLY A 36 -30.21 -1.61 43.48
C GLY A 36 -31.24 -1.74 42.36
N PRO A 37 -32.36 -1.00 42.42
CA PRO A 37 -33.35 -1.04 41.36
C PRO A 37 -32.69 -0.70 40.01
N PRO A 38 -33.10 -1.33 38.91
CA PRO A 38 -32.60 -0.99 37.59
C PRO A 38 -32.70 0.54 37.35
N GLY A 39 -31.66 1.10 36.79
CA GLY A 39 -31.69 2.50 36.36
C GLY A 39 -32.85 2.74 35.37
N PRO A 40 -33.36 3.96 35.29
CA PRO A 40 -34.38 4.30 34.30
C PRO A 40 -33.87 3.91 32.92
N ALA A 41 -34.77 3.37 32.08
CA ALA A 41 -34.46 3.10 30.67
C ALA A 41 -33.84 4.38 30.06
N GLY A 42 -32.75 4.18 29.32
CA GLY A 42 -32.16 5.27 28.54
C GLY A 42 -33.25 5.86 27.63
N ALA A 43 -33.20 7.17 27.43
CA ALA A 43 -34.07 7.79 26.44
C ALA A 43 -33.93 7.04 25.11
N ASP A 44 -35.05 6.74 24.47
CA ASP A 44 -35.03 6.18 23.13
C ASP A 44 -34.12 7.04 22.27
N GLY A 45 -33.17 6.41 21.57
CA GLY A 45 -32.33 7.11 20.62
C GLY A 45 -33.25 7.80 19.60
N SER A 46 -32.93 9.01 19.22
CA SER A 46 -33.63 9.67 18.11
C SER A 46 -33.58 8.70 16.91
N ASP A 47 -34.73 8.40 16.33
CA ASP A 47 -34.82 7.59 15.14
C ASP A 47 -33.85 8.19 14.10
N GLY A 48 -32.91 7.39 13.61
CA GLY A 48 -32.01 7.80 12.53
C GLY A 48 -32.86 8.21 11.33
N VAL A 49 -32.48 9.29 10.66
CA VAL A 49 -33.15 9.73 9.44
C VAL A 49 -33.14 8.59 8.44
N ALA A 50 -34.30 8.20 7.95
CA ALA A 50 -34.39 7.13 6.96
C ALA A 50 -33.71 7.59 5.66
N CYS A 51 -32.95 6.71 5.04
CA CYS A 51 -32.16 7.05 3.85
C CYS A 51 -33.04 7.46 2.62
N TRP A 52 -34.31 7.14 2.61
CA TRP A 52 -35.26 7.58 1.61
C TRP A 52 -35.85 8.98 1.89
N ASP A 53 -35.79 9.46 3.13
CA ASP A 53 -36.30 10.77 3.56
C ASP A 53 -35.28 11.87 3.19
N LEU A 54 -35.30 12.31 1.95
CA LEU A 54 -34.34 13.24 1.39
C LEU A 54 -34.49 14.67 1.93
N ASN A 55 -35.69 15.03 2.38
CA ASN A 55 -35.99 16.36 2.93
C ASN A 55 -36.06 16.38 4.45
N GLU A 56 -35.87 15.22 5.11
CA GLU A 56 -35.82 15.04 6.57
C GLU A 56 -37.10 15.47 7.30
N ASN A 57 -38.25 15.33 6.65
CA ASN A 57 -39.53 15.70 7.25
C ASN A 57 -40.22 14.52 7.97
N GLY A 58 -39.67 13.28 7.86
CA GLY A 58 -40.21 12.06 8.45
C GLY A 58 -41.44 11.50 7.74
N VAL A 59 -41.74 11.98 6.54
CA VAL A 59 -42.88 11.57 5.74
C VAL A 59 -42.39 11.19 4.34
N GLY A 60 -42.84 10.04 3.81
CA GLY A 60 -42.50 9.64 2.44
C GLY A 60 -43.26 10.49 1.42
N ASP A 61 -42.58 11.35 0.69
CA ASP A 61 -43.16 12.30 -0.26
C ASP A 61 -43.09 11.76 -1.69
N LEU A 62 -44.28 11.39 -2.25
CA LEU A 62 -44.39 10.98 -3.65
C LEU A 62 -44.52 12.22 -4.57
N PRO A 63 -43.83 12.25 -5.73
CA PRO A 63 -42.93 11.21 -6.28
C PRO A 63 -41.46 11.42 -5.91
N ASP A 64 -41.12 12.43 -5.10
CA ASP A 64 -39.76 12.94 -4.96
C ASP A 64 -38.85 12.01 -4.16
N GLU A 65 -39.41 11.12 -3.32
CA GLU A 65 -38.71 10.16 -2.50
C GLU A 65 -38.99 8.70 -2.87
N ASP A 66 -39.87 8.45 -3.85
CA ASP A 66 -40.07 7.16 -4.52
C ASP A 66 -38.97 6.96 -5.58
N LEU A 67 -37.81 6.53 -5.14
CA LEU A 67 -36.59 6.51 -5.96
C LEU A 67 -36.52 5.28 -6.86
N ASN A 68 -37.26 4.22 -6.53
CA ASN A 68 -37.37 3.03 -7.36
C ASN A 68 -38.55 3.04 -8.31
N GLY A 69 -39.47 4.01 -8.13
CA GLY A 69 -40.66 4.23 -9.00
C GLY A 69 -41.75 3.20 -8.81
N ASP A 70 -41.83 2.52 -7.65
CA ASP A 70 -42.85 1.49 -7.39
C ASP A 70 -44.13 2.05 -6.74
N GLY A 71 -44.15 3.35 -6.41
CA GLY A 71 -45.30 4.07 -5.84
C GLY A 71 -45.37 4.00 -4.32
N VAL A 72 -44.35 3.52 -3.65
CA VAL A 72 -44.23 3.42 -2.18
C VAL A 72 -42.88 3.99 -1.76
N VAL A 73 -42.86 4.90 -0.80
CA VAL A 73 -41.59 5.40 -0.23
C VAL A 73 -41.19 4.52 0.97
N ASP A 74 -40.15 3.73 0.81
CA ASP A 74 -39.67 2.79 1.85
C ASP A 74 -38.16 2.49 1.76
N VAL A 75 -37.71 1.51 2.54
CA VAL A 75 -36.28 1.09 2.57
C VAL A 75 -35.75 0.58 1.23
N TYR A 76 -36.62 0.20 0.29
CA TYR A 76 -36.20 -0.22 -1.05
C TYR A 76 -35.84 0.96 -1.95
N ASP A 77 -36.30 2.17 -1.63
CA ASP A 77 -35.81 3.40 -2.26
C ASP A 77 -34.36 3.66 -1.95
N CYS A 78 -33.92 3.30 -0.74
CA CYS A 78 -32.50 3.30 -0.38
C CYS A 78 -31.67 2.33 -1.24
N ASN A 79 -32.26 1.20 -1.66
CA ASN A 79 -31.59 0.26 -2.56
C ASN A 79 -31.57 0.76 -4.01
N ALA A 80 -32.57 1.52 -4.44
CA ALA A 80 -32.54 2.20 -5.73
C ALA A 80 -31.42 3.26 -5.78
N LEU A 81 -31.15 3.92 -4.64
CA LEU A 81 -29.99 4.76 -4.43
C LEU A 81 -28.67 3.99 -4.60
N ALA A 82 -28.57 2.84 -3.93
CA ALA A 82 -27.38 1.97 -3.97
C ALA A 82 -27.18 1.29 -5.33
N SER A 83 -28.24 1.09 -6.12
CA SER A 83 -28.19 0.40 -7.41
C SER A 83 -27.86 1.31 -8.62
N GLY A 84 -27.73 2.63 -8.41
CA GLY A 84 -27.41 3.57 -9.48
C GLY A 84 -28.53 3.84 -10.48
N ALA A 85 -29.80 3.52 -10.13
CA ALA A 85 -30.97 3.84 -10.94
C ALA A 85 -31.20 5.38 -11.05
N TYR A 86 -30.75 6.12 -10.04
CA TYR A 86 -30.52 7.57 -10.14
C TYR A 86 -28.99 7.76 -10.18
N GLY A 87 -28.50 8.50 -11.16
CA GLY A 87 -27.06 8.77 -11.27
C GLY A 87 -26.52 9.30 -9.93
N PRO A 88 -25.33 8.84 -9.50
CA PRO A 88 -24.70 9.22 -8.22
C PRO A 88 -24.71 10.72 -7.95
N GLU A 89 -24.68 11.50 -9.01
CA GLU A 89 -24.68 12.96 -9.00
C GLU A 89 -25.87 13.62 -8.28
N ALA A 90 -27.08 13.09 -8.47
CA ALA A 90 -28.28 13.75 -7.95
C ALA A 90 -28.41 13.58 -6.43
N LEU A 91 -27.91 12.49 -5.90
CA LEU A 91 -28.04 12.09 -4.50
C LEU A 91 -26.94 12.63 -3.60
N HIS A 92 -25.70 12.60 -4.09
CA HIS A 92 -24.57 13.08 -3.33
C HIS A 92 -24.51 14.61 -3.27
N LYS A 93 -24.95 15.32 -4.32
CA LYS A 93 -24.81 16.79 -4.45
C LYS A 93 -25.37 17.59 -3.27
N GLY A 94 -26.38 17.06 -2.60
CA GLY A 94 -27.02 17.71 -1.44
C GLY A 94 -26.51 17.23 -0.07
N TYR A 95 -25.85 16.08 0.01
CA TYR A 95 -25.70 15.38 1.29
C TYR A 95 -24.80 16.09 2.31
N PHE A 96 -23.67 16.65 1.88
CA PHE A 96 -22.77 17.41 2.76
C PHE A 96 -22.83 18.92 2.51
N THR A 97 -23.88 19.42 1.84
CA THR A 97 -24.05 20.85 1.63
C THR A 97 -24.47 21.53 2.93
N GLU A 98 -23.75 22.56 3.32
CA GLU A 98 -24.19 23.48 4.35
C GLU A 98 -25.30 24.37 3.75
N THR A 99 -26.55 24.10 4.09
CA THR A 99 -27.51 25.19 4.08
C THR A 99 -27.42 25.90 5.44
N PRO A 100 -27.62 27.22 5.52
CA PRO A 100 -27.60 27.93 6.80
C PRO A 100 -28.61 27.34 7.82
N GLU A 101 -29.56 26.56 7.36
CA GLU A 101 -30.67 26.01 8.12
C GLU A 101 -30.41 24.59 8.63
N LYS A 102 -29.59 23.78 7.93
CA LYS A 102 -29.26 22.38 8.32
C LYS A 102 -27.89 21.98 7.79
N PRO A 103 -26.79 22.28 8.51
CA PRO A 103 -25.50 21.72 8.15
C PRO A 103 -25.52 20.21 8.46
N LYS A 104 -25.19 19.36 7.49
CA LYS A 104 -24.85 17.95 7.76
C LYS A 104 -23.33 17.83 7.93
N PRO A 105 -22.84 17.68 9.16
CA PRO A 105 -21.42 17.50 9.38
C PRO A 105 -20.97 16.12 8.88
N TYR A 106 -19.74 16.03 8.41
CA TYR A 106 -19.08 14.73 8.22
C TYR A 106 -18.67 14.16 9.57
N GLU A 107 -19.24 13.05 9.96
CA GLU A 107 -19.01 12.36 11.25
C GLU A 107 -18.14 11.10 11.08
N GLY A 108 -17.19 11.13 10.16
CA GLY A 108 -16.36 9.97 9.83
C GLY A 108 -17.08 9.01 8.88
N THR A 109 -16.52 7.83 8.76
CA THR A 109 -17.00 6.78 7.84
C THR A 109 -18.47 6.40 8.07
N GLN A 110 -18.99 6.58 9.29
CA GLN A 110 -20.39 6.33 9.60
C GLN A 110 -21.33 7.15 8.69
N SER A 111 -20.93 8.36 8.29
CA SER A 111 -21.73 9.18 7.37
C SER A 111 -21.90 8.51 6.00
N CYS A 112 -20.89 7.78 5.53
CA CYS A 112 -20.96 7.01 4.28
C CYS A 112 -21.77 5.72 4.47
N LEU A 113 -21.54 5.02 5.59
CA LEU A 113 -22.16 3.71 5.87
C LEU A 113 -23.67 3.78 6.03
N THR A 114 -24.23 4.94 6.31
CA THR A 114 -25.69 5.14 6.38
C THR A 114 -26.39 4.71 5.10
N CYS A 115 -25.75 4.96 3.94
CA CYS A 115 -26.25 4.54 2.63
C CYS A 115 -25.42 3.40 2.02
N HIS A 116 -24.14 3.31 2.34
CA HIS A 116 -23.19 2.38 1.74
C HIS A 116 -22.77 1.24 2.69
N GLY A 117 -23.67 0.78 3.58
CA GLY A 117 -23.37 -0.26 4.58
C GLY A 117 -22.84 -1.56 3.96
N LYS A 118 -23.45 -2.05 2.88
CA LYS A 118 -23.01 -3.26 2.17
C LYS A 118 -21.61 -3.12 1.56
N ILE A 119 -21.25 -1.92 1.12
CA ILE A 119 -19.91 -1.60 0.61
C ILE A 119 -18.90 -1.64 1.75
N GLY A 120 -19.29 -1.12 2.93
CA GLY A 120 -18.46 -1.25 4.13
C GLY A 120 -18.19 -2.71 4.49
N ASP A 121 -19.23 -3.55 4.48
CA ASP A 121 -19.09 -4.98 4.76
C ASP A 121 -18.18 -5.69 3.73
N ASP A 122 -18.32 -5.36 2.45
CA ASP A 122 -17.46 -5.89 1.39
C ASP A 122 -16.00 -5.48 1.58
N MET A 123 -15.75 -4.20 1.88
CA MET A 123 -14.40 -3.67 2.04
C MET A 123 -13.63 -4.29 3.21
N LEU A 124 -14.30 -4.81 4.24
CA LEU A 124 -13.66 -5.51 5.37
C LEU A 124 -12.84 -6.73 4.93
N GLY A 125 -13.18 -7.37 3.83
CA GLY A 125 -12.45 -8.52 3.27
C GLY A 125 -11.44 -8.16 2.18
N LYS A 126 -11.21 -6.89 1.87
CA LYS A 126 -10.34 -6.50 0.75
C LYS A 126 -8.91 -6.22 1.19
N ALA A 127 -7.95 -6.56 0.34
CA ALA A 127 -6.51 -6.43 0.63
C ALA A 127 -6.07 -4.99 0.94
N HIS A 128 -6.73 -3.96 0.41
CA HIS A 128 -6.47 -2.58 0.78
C HIS A 128 -6.78 -2.26 2.25
N PHE A 129 -7.70 -3.02 2.86
CA PHE A 129 -8.05 -2.88 4.27
C PHE A 129 -7.38 -3.95 5.14
N THR A 130 -7.42 -5.24 4.74
CA THR A 130 -6.84 -6.33 5.56
C THR A 130 -5.32 -6.40 5.48
N TRP A 131 -4.72 -5.90 4.39
CA TRP A 131 -3.31 -6.11 4.03
C TRP A 131 -2.90 -7.58 3.91
N GLN A 132 -3.88 -8.42 3.75
CA GLN A 132 -3.77 -9.85 3.48
C GLN A 132 -4.68 -10.24 2.31
N GLY A 133 -4.39 -11.36 1.71
CA GLY A 133 -5.20 -11.96 0.65
C GLY A 133 -4.94 -13.46 0.55
N VAL A 134 -5.61 -14.11 -0.39
CA VAL A 134 -5.50 -15.55 -0.58
C VAL A 134 -4.07 -15.96 -0.98
N PRO A 135 -3.60 -17.15 -0.59
CA PRO A 135 -2.20 -17.56 -0.73
C PRO A 135 -1.82 -18.05 -2.12
N ASP A 136 -2.74 -18.10 -3.08
CA ASP A 136 -2.54 -18.74 -4.39
C ASP A 136 -1.33 -18.22 -5.17
N GLY A 137 -0.91 -16.98 -4.90
CA GLY A 137 0.28 -16.39 -5.48
C GLY A 137 1.56 -16.57 -4.66
N ILE A 138 1.57 -17.33 -3.55
CA ILE A 138 2.77 -17.63 -2.77
C ILE A 138 2.99 -19.13 -2.72
N LYS A 139 4.17 -19.54 -3.16
CA LYS A 139 4.55 -20.96 -3.19
C LYS A 139 4.48 -21.58 -1.80
N ASP A 140 3.80 -22.74 -1.71
CA ASP A 140 3.66 -23.55 -0.49
C ASP A 140 3.00 -22.82 0.69
N ALA A 141 2.40 -21.65 0.50
CA ALA A 141 1.72 -20.92 1.54
C ALA A 141 0.33 -21.50 1.85
N VAL A 142 -0.08 -21.35 3.12
CA VAL A 142 -1.41 -21.77 3.60
C VAL A 142 -1.99 -20.62 4.44
N GLY A 143 -3.19 -20.19 4.10
CA GLY A 143 -3.85 -19.07 4.78
C GLY A 143 -3.69 -17.77 4.02
N GLU A 144 -4.09 -16.66 4.62
CA GLU A 144 -3.95 -15.33 4.03
C GLU A 144 -2.62 -14.70 4.43
N HIS A 145 -1.94 -14.10 3.47
CA HIS A 145 -0.64 -13.45 3.66
C HIS A 145 -0.61 -12.07 3.00
N GLY A 146 0.29 -11.21 3.45
CA GLY A 146 0.46 -9.89 2.86
C GLY A 146 1.45 -8.99 3.59
N LYS A 147 1.22 -7.70 3.53
CA LYS A 147 2.15 -6.70 4.12
C LYS A 147 2.36 -6.88 5.62
N ASN A 148 1.39 -7.44 6.32
CA ASN A 148 1.44 -7.61 7.78
C ASN A 148 2.23 -8.82 8.25
N ASP A 149 2.70 -9.71 7.35
CA ASP A 149 3.49 -10.88 7.73
C ASP A 149 4.63 -11.24 6.76
N LEU A 150 4.86 -10.45 5.71
CA LEU A 150 5.94 -10.67 4.76
C LEU A 150 7.16 -9.77 5.03
N ILE A 151 8.35 -10.36 4.95
CA ILE A 151 9.61 -9.61 4.96
C ILE A 151 9.90 -9.06 3.55
N ASN A 152 10.41 -7.83 3.48
CA ASN A 152 10.71 -7.14 2.23
C ASN A 152 12.08 -6.47 2.25
N ASN A 153 12.58 -6.08 1.08
CA ASN A 153 13.93 -5.52 0.91
C ASN A 153 13.98 -3.99 1.04
N PHE A 154 12.96 -3.35 1.64
CA PHE A 154 12.97 -1.89 1.87
C PHE A 154 12.86 -1.55 3.37
N CYS A 155 11.67 -1.48 3.96
CA CYS A 155 11.51 -1.13 5.38
C CYS A 155 11.38 -2.37 6.29
N ILE A 156 11.82 -3.53 5.82
CA ILE A 156 11.91 -4.84 6.45
C ILE A 156 10.52 -5.47 6.65
N ALA A 157 9.70 -4.98 7.58
CA ALA A 157 8.36 -5.50 7.83
C ALA A 157 7.46 -4.46 8.49
N VAL A 158 6.14 -4.71 8.46
CA VAL A 158 5.13 -3.88 9.13
C VAL A 158 5.03 -4.16 10.62
N PRO A 159 4.94 -5.42 11.09
CA PRO A 159 4.79 -5.74 12.51
C PRO A 159 5.86 -5.06 13.37
N SER A 160 5.46 -4.62 14.55
CA SER A 160 6.19 -3.75 15.48
C SER A 160 6.42 -2.30 15.02
N ASN A 161 5.99 -1.94 13.79
CA ASN A 161 6.20 -0.62 13.18
C ASN A 161 4.90 -0.02 12.62
N GLU A 162 3.74 -0.58 12.96
CA GLU A 162 2.43 -0.28 12.38
C GLU A 162 2.13 1.21 12.37
N GLY A 163 2.31 1.90 13.49
CA GLY A 163 2.00 3.32 13.62
C GLY A 163 2.62 4.22 12.55
N ARG A 164 3.73 3.76 11.92
CA ARG A 164 4.38 4.45 10.78
C ARG A 164 4.00 3.84 9.43
N CYS A 165 3.95 2.50 9.37
CA CYS A 165 3.74 1.80 8.10
C CYS A 165 2.31 1.91 7.59
N THR A 166 1.34 2.05 8.49
CA THR A 166 -0.10 2.06 8.18
C THR A 166 -0.63 3.39 7.65
N GLU A 167 0.24 4.35 7.36
CA GLU A 167 -0.12 5.56 6.59
C GLU A 167 -0.85 5.22 5.27
N CYS A 168 -0.41 4.15 4.60
CA CYS A 168 -1.02 3.70 3.34
C CYS A 168 -2.18 2.70 3.54
N HIS A 169 -2.61 2.43 4.77
CA HIS A 169 -3.75 1.56 5.06
C HIS A 169 -5.07 2.25 4.71
N ALA A 170 -5.97 1.56 4.03
CA ALA A 170 -7.29 2.10 3.70
C ALA A 170 -8.25 2.08 4.90
N GLY A 171 -7.73 2.46 6.07
CA GLY A 171 -8.44 2.48 7.35
C GLY A 171 -7.75 3.37 8.37
N TYR A 172 -8.37 3.48 9.55
CA TYR A 172 -7.96 4.32 10.66
C TYR A 172 -7.53 3.51 11.88
N GLY A 173 -6.46 3.94 12.55
CA GLY A 173 -6.12 3.47 13.89
C GLY A 173 -5.40 2.12 13.94
N TYR A 174 -4.87 1.62 12.84
CA TYR A 174 -4.04 0.41 12.85
C TYR A 174 -2.65 0.74 13.42
N ALA A 175 -2.59 0.82 14.75
CA ALA A 175 -1.40 1.26 15.50
C ALA A 175 -0.51 0.10 15.99
N ASP A 176 -1.08 -1.10 16.15
CA ASP A 176 -0.42 -2.30 16.64
C ASP A 176 -1.24 -3.57 16.32
N ASN A 177 -0.76 -4.73 16.72
CA ASN A 177 -1.39 -6.05 16.50
C ASN A 177 -2.69 -6.28 17.27
N THR A 178 -3.17 -5.32 18.05
CA THR A 178 -4.50 -5.38 18.67
C THR A 178 -5.61 -4.82 17.79
N PHE A 179 -5.24 -4.22 16.64
CA PHE A 179 -6.22 -3.72 15.69
C PHE A 179 -7.08 -4.85 15.13
N THR A 180 -8.37 -4.60 15.02
CA THR A 180 -9.35 -5.57 14.48
C THR A 180 -9.91 -5.09 13.16
N PHE A 181 -9.88 -5.95 12.14
CA PHE A 181 -10.37 -5.66 10.80
C PHE A 181 -11.89 -5.89 10.65
N GLY A 182 -12.64 -5.91 11.76
CA GLY A 182 -14.08 -6.24 11.77
C GLY A 182 -15.04 -5.06 11.94
N ASP A 183 -14.56 -3.83 12.09
CA ASP A 183 -15.42 -2.65 12.25
C ASP A 183 -15.38 -1.78 10.98
N PRO A 184 -16.49 -1.72 10.20
CA PRO A 184 -16.54 -0.93 8.98
C PRO A 184 -16.37 0.58 9.22
N LYS A 185 -16.55 1.07 10.45
CA LYS A 185 -16.31 2.48 10.80
C LYS A 185 -14.83 2.86 10.76
N THR A 186 -13.95 1.88 10.81
CA THR A 186 -12.51 2.10 10.71
C THR A 186 -11.99 2.14 9.27
N ILE A 187 -12.84 1.89 8.28
CA ILE A 187 -12.50 2.02 6.86
C ILE A 187 -12.35 3.50 6.51
N ASP A 188 -11.36 3.82 5.72
CA ASP A 188 -11.11 5.17 5.20
C ASP A 188 -11.59 5.30 3.77
N CYS A 189 -12.86 5.68 3.60
CA CYS A 189 -13.44 5.91 2.28
C CYS A 189 -12.80 7.11 1.56
N LEU A 190 -12.42 8.14 2.34
CA LEU A 190 -11.94 9.40 1.78
C LEU A 190 -10.59 9.28 1.08
N VAL A 191 -9.72 8.35 1.50
CA VAL A 191 -8.40 8.19 0.89
C VAL A 191 -8.48 7.84 -0.60
N CYS A 192 -9.51 7.07 -0.98
CA CYS A 192 -9.74 6.67 -2.37
C CYS A 192 -10.70 7.63 -3.10
N HIS A 193 -11.65 8.24 -2.38
CA HIS A 193 -12.74 8.99 -2.98
C HIS A 193 -12.59 10.53 -2.93
N ASP A 194 -11.52 11.06 -2.30
CA ASP A 194 -11.27 12.51 -2.26
C ASP A 194 -11.15 13.12 -3.66
N GLN A 195 -11.94 14.15 -3.92
CA GLN A 195 -11.89 14.95 -5.14
C GLN A 195 -11.41 16.39 -4.89
N SER A 196 -11.14 16.74 -3.63
CA SER A 196 -10.60 18.05 -3.27
C SER A 196 -9.11 18.15 -3.56
N GLY A 197 -8.41 17.02 -3.60
CA GLY A 197 -6.95 16.93 -3.69
C GLY A 197 -6.23 17.41 -2.42
N THR A 198 -6.97 17.59 -1.31
CA THR A 198 -6.41 18.08 -0.03
C THR A 198 -6.29 16.99 1.03
N TYR A 199 -6.89 15.80 0.79
CA TYR A 199 -6.81 14.70 1.73
C TYR A 199 -5.38 14.18 1.86
N LYS A 200 -4.90 14.07 3.08
CA LYS A 200 -3.64 13.44 3.42
C LYS A 200 -3.74 12.75 4.77
N LYS A 201 -2.99 11.68 4.94
CA LYS A 201 -2.85 11.00 6.23
C LYS A 201 -1.64 11.51 7.00
N ALA A 202 -1.74 11.50 8.32
CA ALA A 202 -0.63 11.83 9.20
C ALA A 202 0.42 10.71 9.18
N LEU A 203 1.69 11.09 9.05
CA LEU A 203 2.81 10.16 8.83
C LEU A 203 3.03 9.12 9.93
N THR A 204 2.53 9.34 11.14
CA THR A 204 2.87 8.53 12.32
C THR A 204 1.67 8.25 13.22
N GLU A 205 0.48 8.47 12.67
CA GLU A 205 -0.78 8.40 13.42
C GLU A 205 -1.63 7.20 12.99
N ALA A 206 -0.99 6.09 12.65
CA ALA A 206 -1.67 4.82 12.36
C ALA A 206 -2.80 4.93 11.31
N GLY A 207 -2.56 5.70 10.25
CA GLY A 207 -3.52 5.89 9.16
C GLY A 207 -4.61 6.92 9.43
N LEU A 208 -4.57 7.65 10.53
CA LEU A 208 -5.49 8.76 10.78
C LEU A 208 -5.25 9.92 9.79
N PRO A 209 -6.29 10.68 9.43
CA PRO A 209 -6.13 11.90 8.66
C PRO A 209 -5.22 12.90 9.37
N ASP A 210 -4.46 13.67 8.60
CA ASP A 210 -3.69 14.79 9.14
C ASP A 210 -4.63 15.84 9.72
N GLN A 211 -4.26 16.41 10.88
CA GLN A 211 -5.09 17.37 11.62
C GLN A 211 -5.38 18.67 10.87
N GLU A 212 -4.59 18.97 9.83
CA GLU A 212 -4.80 20.15 8.99
C GLU A 212 -5.83 19.92 7.87
N VAL A 213 -6.30 18.68 7.68
CA VAL A 213 -7.29 18.35 6.63
C VAL A 213 -8.68 18.78 7.08
N ASP A 214 -9.33 19.59 6.25
CA ASP A 214 -10.75 19.87 6.39
C ASP A 214 -11.58 18.69 5.86
N LEU A 215 -11.91 17.74 6.75
CA LEU A 215 -12.66 16.55 6.39
C LEU A 215 -14.08 16.85 5.85
N GLN A 216 -14.67 17.98 6.26
CA GLN A 216 -15.95 18.42 5.72
C GLN A 216 -15.82 18.87 4.26
N LEU A 217 -14.74 19.57 3.91
CA LEU A 217 -14.44 19.95 2.53
C LEU A 217 -14.22 18.70 1.68
N VAL A 218 -13.43 17.74 2.18
CA VAL A 218 -13.14 16.48 1.49
C VAL A 218 -14.43 15.69 1.23
N ALA A 219 -15.24 15.45 2.26
CA ALA A 219 -16.51 14.73 2.13
C ALA A 219 -17.47 15.41 1.13
N ARG A 220 -17.52 16.75 1.17
CA ARG A 220 -18.29 17.54 0.20
C ARG A 220 -17.79 17.36 -1.22
N SER A 221 -16.46 17.29 -1.42
CA SER A 221 -15.88 17.07 -2.74
C SER A 221 -16.26 15.72 -3.32
N VAL A 222 -16.30 14.67 -2.50
CA VAL A 222 -16.80 13.34 -2.90
C VAL A 222 -18.25 13.42 -3.37
N ALA A 223 -19.08 14.09 -2.58
CA ALA A 223 -20.49 14.22 -2.89
C ALA A 223 -20.77 15.00 -4.19
N GLN A 224 -19.97 16.03 -4.48
CA GLN A 224 -20.17 16.93 -5.62
C GLN A 224 -19.60 16.40 -6.95
N ASN A 225 -18.65 15.45 -6.91
CA ASN A 225 -17.90 15.01 -8.07
C ASN A 225 -18.00 13.49 -8.32
N GLU A 226 -19.12 12.87 -7.99
CA GLU A 226 -19.38 11.42 -8.16
C GLU A 226 -18.44 10.49 -7.36
N GLY A 227 -17.45 11.02 -6.67
CA GLY A 227 -16.49 10.28 -5.85
C GLY A 227 -15.66 9.25 -6.62
N LYS A 228 -15.55 9.33 -7.95
CA LYS A 228 -14.73 8.40 -8.75
C LYS A 228 -13.26 8.58 -8.39
N PRO A 229 -12.55 7.54 -7.95
CA PRO A 229 -11.12 7.64 -7.68
C PRO A 229 -10.34 8.11 -8.90
N THR A 230 -9.32 8.93 -8.68
CA THR A 230 -8.39 9.42 -9.70
C THR A 230 -6.99 8.89 -9.45
N ILE A 231 -6.10 9.06 -10.41
CA ILE A 231 -4.69 8.71 -10.27
C ILE A 231 -4.07 9.28 -8.98
N LYS A 232 -4.47 10.48 -8.55
CA LYS A 232 -3.93 11.13 -7.34
C LYS A 232 -4.25 10.38 -6.06
N ASN A 233 -5.41 9.75 -5.99
CA ASN A 233 -5.80 8.92 -4.84
C ASN A 233 -4.91 7.68 -4.72
N CYS A 234 -4.63 7.02 -5.83
CA CYS A 234 -3.85 5.79 -5.91
C CYS A 234 -2.35 6.04 -5.72
N ILE A 235 -1.82 6.97 -6.52
CA ILE A 235 -0.37 7.21 -6.62
C ILE A 235 0.23 7.74 -5.31
N GLY A 236 -0.58 8.43 -4.49
CA GLY A 236 -0.16 8.93 -3.17
C GLY A 236 0.39 7.84 -2.24
N CYS A 237 -0.15 6.63 -2.34
CA CYS A 237 0.32 5.45 -1.59
C CYS A 237 1.24 4.56 -2.43
N HIS A 238 0.84 4.24 -3.67
CA HIS A 238 1.56 3.27 -4.50
C HIS A 238 2.94 3.76 -4.92
N ALA A 239 3.11 5.02 -5.29
CA ALA A 239 4.43 5.57 -5.61
C ALA A 239 5.34 5.68 -4.38
N LYS A 240 4.77 5.94 -3.19
CA LYS A 240 5.55 6.09 -1.94
C LYS A 240 5.79 4.78 -1.20
N ALA A 241 5.29 3.66 -1.70
CA ALA A 241 5.53 2.35 -1.12
C ALA A 241 7.04 2.09 -0.98
N GLY A 242 7.44 1.50 0.17
CA GLY A 242 8.86 1.30 0.47
C GLY A 242 9.54 2.51 1.13
N GLY A 243 8.81 3.56 1.49
CA GLY A 243 9.29 4.69 2.27
C GLY A 243 9.85 5.86 1.48
N GLY A 244 9.38 6.06 0.26
CA GLY A 244 9.69 7.20 -0.57
C GLY A 244 9.23 7.03 -2.02
N ASP A 245 9.21 8.13 -2.75
CA ASP A 245 8.78 8.15 -4.15
C ASP A 245 9.64 7.22 -5.01
N ASN A 246 8.98 6.37 -5.78
CA ASN A 246 9.55 5.36 -6.67
C ASN A 246 10.53 4.36 -6.00
N VAL A 247 10.43 4.17 -4.67
CA VAL A 247 11.35 3.27 -3.95
C VAL A 247 11.06 1.80 -4.24
N LYS A 248 9.78 1.37 -4.14
CA LYS A 248 9.42 -0.05 -4.24
C LYS A 248 9.45 -0.54 -5.69
N HIS A 249 8.57 -0.01 -6.53
CA HIS A 249 8.30 -0.62 -7.84
C HIS A 249 9.30 -0.23 -8.93
N GLY A 250 9.69 1.04 -8.99
CA GLY A 250 10.58 1.53 -10.01
C GLY A 250 9.88 2.06 -11.27
N ASP A 251 8.68 1.58 -11.50
CA ASP A 251 7.77 1.95 -12.59
C ASP A 251 6.52 2.69 -12.09
N LEU A 252 6.47 3.04 -10.79
CA LEU A 252 5.38 3.80 -10.15
C LEU A 252 5.95 4.98 -9.36
N ALA A 253 6.13 6.11 -10.02
CA ALA A 253 6.57 7.38 -9.44
C ALA A 253 5.41 8.37 -9.30
N LEU A 254 5.52 9.34 -8.38
CA LEU A 254 4.54 10.43 -8.26
C LEU A 254 4.40 11.25 -9.55
N SER A 255 5.46 11.32 -10.36
CA SER A 255 5.44 12.02 -11.65
C SER A 255 4.42 11.46 -12.63
N LEU A 256 4.04 10.18 -12.51
CA LEU A 256 3.00 9.57 -13.35
C LEU A 256 1.63 10.24 -13.21
N ALA A 257 1.36 10.94 -12.11
CA ALA A 257 0.12 11.71 -11.95
C ALA A 257 -0.01 12.90 -12.93
N ASN A 258 1.05 13.27 -13.60
CA ASN A 258 1.06 14.33 -14.61
C ASN A 258 2.24 14.09 -15.58
N THR A 259 2.30 12.90 -16.14
CA THR A 259 3.36 12.47 -17.04
C THR A 259 3.02 12.77 -18.50
N THR A 260 3.96 12.47 -19.39
CA THR A 260 3.79 12.59 -20.83
C THR A 260 3.89 11.23 -21.51
N ARG A 261 3.38 11.14 -22.76
CA ARG A 261 3.47 9.95 -23.61
C ARG A 261 4.92 9.41 -23.74
N GLU A 262 5.91 10.28 -23.57
CA GLU A 262 7.33 9.87 -23.60
C GLU A 262 7.66 8.86 -22.49
N TYR A 263 7.07 9.02 -21.31
CA TYR A 263 7.33 8.16 -20.16
C TYR A 263 6.31 7.05 -20.00
N ASP A 264 5.03 7.31 -20.28
CA ASP A 264 3.99 6.27 -20.31
C ASP A 264 2.92 6.61 -21.34
N VAL A 265 2.74 5.75 -22.34
CA VAL A 265 1.80 6.00 -23.44
C VAL A 265 0.34 5.97 -23.01
N HIS A 266 0.01 5.27 -21.93
CA HIS A 266 -1.36 5.15 -21.42
C HIS A 266 -1.70 6.30 -20.47
N MET A 267 -0.80 6.63 -19.53
CA MET A 267 -1.04 7.62 -18.49
C MET A 267 -0.64 9.04 -18.89
N GLY A 268 0.17 9.17 -19.95
CA GLY A 268 0.61 10.48 -20.46
C GLY A 268 -0.56 11.36 -20.89
N THR A 269 -0.57 12.63 -20.44
CA THR A 269 -1.62 13.62 -20.76
C THR A 269 -1.68 13.99 -22.24
N ASP A 270 -0.62 13.73 -22.97
CA ASP A 270 -0.50 13.84 -24.43
C ASP A 270 -0.53 12.47 -25.14
N GLY A 271 -0.92 11.43 -24.40
CA GLY A 271 -1.08 10.04 -24.83
C GLY A 271 -2.51 9.54 -24.63
N GLY A 272 -2.66 8.48 -23.85
CA GLY A 272 -3.95 7.88 -23.51
C GLY A 272 -4.74 8.65 -22.47
N ASP A 273 -4.08 9.42 -21.62
CA ASP A 273 -4.66 10.17 -20.49
C ASP A 273 -5.55 9.29 -19.59
N LEU A 274 -5.12 8.02 -19.38
CA LEU A 274 -5.89 7.03 -18.63
C LEU A 274 -5.57 7.12 -17.13
N ASP A 275 -6.62 7.05 -16.31
CA ASP A 275 -6.52 6.87 -14.87
C ASP A 275 -6.23 5.40 -14.50
N CYS A 276 -5.73 5.15 -13.29
CA CYS A 276 -5.45 3.80 -12.78
C CYS A 276 -6.64 2.86 -12.88
N ILE A 277 -7.83 3.36 -12.61
CA ILE A 277 -9.09 2.59 -12.61
C ILE A 277 -9.56 2.13 -14.00
N GLU A 278 -8.95 2.63 -15.07
CA GLU A 278 -9.27 2.15 -16.43
C GLU A 278 -8.71 0.73 -16.66
N CYS A 279 -7.62 0.38 -15.97
CA CYS A 279 -7.03 -0.96 -15.97
C CYS A 279 -7.37 -1.72 -14.67
N HIS A 280 -7.22 -1.09 -13.49
CA HIS A 280 -7.52 -1.66 -12.18
C HIS A 280 -8.99 -1.46 -11.84
N GLN A 281 -9.86 -2.25 -12.43
CA GLN A 281 -11.30 -2.07 -12.35
C GLN A 281 -11.90 -2.77 -11.12
N VAL A 282 -12.91 -2.13 -10.54
CA VAL A 282 -13.80 -2.81 -9.60
C VAL A 282 -14.84 -3.63 -10.37
N LYS A 283 -15.16 -4.81 -9.88
CA LYS A 283 -16.22 -5.64 -10.45
C LYS A 283 -17.58 -5.17 -9.98
N ARG A 284 -18.59 -5.33 -10.84
CA ARG A 284 -19.99 -5.24 -10.45
C ARG A 284 -20.55 -6.65 -10.38
N THR A 285 -21.44 -6.91 -9.42
CA THR A 285 -22.24 -8.13 -9.39
C THR A 285 -23.05 -8.25 -10.69
N ALA A 286 -23.43 -9.49 -11.06
CA ALA A 286 -24.10 -9.76 -12.33
C ALA A 286 -25.44 -8.99 -12.51
N ASP A 287 -26.09 -8.64 -11.40
CA ASP A 287 -27.29 -7.80 -11.35
C ASP A 287 -26.99 -6.30 -11.35
N GLY A 288 -25.69 -5.92 -11.31
CA GLY A 288 -25.26 -4.52 -11.24
C GLY A 288 -25.46 -3.83 -9.89
N ALA A 289 -26.04 -4.55 -8.92
CA ALA A 289 -26.50 -3.98 -7.64
C ALA A 289 -25.37 -3.76 -6.62
N GLN A 290 -24.23 -4.41 -6.76
CA GLN A 290 -23.09 -4.27 -5.85
C GLN A 290 -21.80 -4.01 -6.61
N ILE A 291 -20.94 -3.16 -6.04
CA ILE A 291 -19.56 -2.99 -6.46
C ILE A 291 -18.71 -3.84 -5.52
N ASP A 292 -17.94 -4.75 -6.10
CA ASP A 292 -16.86 -5.44 -5.40
C ASP A 292 -15.65 -4.51 -5.36
N HIS A 293 -15.25 -4.04 -4.17
CA HIS A 293 -14.10 -3.16 -3.97
C HIS A 293 -12.76 -3.91 -4.02
N GLY A 294 -12.76 -5.15 -4.48
CA GLY A 294 -11.57 -5.86 -4.90
C GLY A 294 -10.96 -5.20 -6.12
N ILE A 295 -10.06 -4.24 -5.90
CA ILE A 295 -9.28 -3.63 -6.96
C ILE A 295 -8.22 -4.62 -7.38
N GLY A 296 -8.11 -4.88 -8.68
CA GLY A 296 -7.12 -5.81 -9.24
C GLY A 296 -5.72 -5.54 -8.71
N GLY A 297 -4.98 -6.60 -8.40
CA GLY A 297 -3.73 -6.54 -7.67
C GLY A 297 -3.83 -7.01 -6.22
N GLN A 298 -4.99 -7.47 -5.78
CA GLN A 298 -5.19 -8.04 -4.44
C GLN A 298 -4.38 -9.31 -4.21
N GLU A 299 -4.33 -10.13 -5.23
CA GLU A 299 -3.62 -11.40 -5.19
C GLU A 299 -2.15 -11.14 -5.45
N TYR A 300 -1.32 -11.73 -4.68
CA TYR A 300 0.11 -11.57 -4.59
C TYR A 300 0.87 -11.50 -5.93
N HIS A 301 0.71 -10.41 -6.69
CA HIS A 301 1.45 -10.18 -7.92
C HIS A 301 1.25 -11.26 -9.00
N SER A 302 0.09 -11.91 -9.04
CA SER A 302 -0.28 -12.80 -10.13
C SER A 302 -0.31 -12.04 -11.46
N LEU A 303 0.11 -12.69 -12.54
CA LEU A 303 -0.01 -12.14 -13.89
C LEU A 303 -1.46 -12.11 -14.39
N ASP A 304 -2.25 -13.07 -13.94
CA ASP A 304 -3.65 -13.24 -14.36
C ASP A 304 -4.56 -12.94 -13.18
N GLN A 305 -4.57 -11.67 -12.81
CA GLN A 305 -5.52 -11.18 -11.83
C GLN A 305 -6.77 -10.77 -12.56
N GLY A 306 -7.81 -11.57 -12.47
CA GLY A 306 -9.06 -11.36 -13.19
C GLY A 306 -9.76 -10.01 -12.99
N ASP A 307 -9.14 -9.09 -12.25
CA ASP A 307 -9.61 -7.75 -11.95
C ASP A 307 -8.75 -6.64 -12.56
N VAL A 308 -7.68 -7.01 -13.29
CA VAL A 308 -6.83 -6.07 -14.02
C VAL A 308 -6.95 -6.38 -15.50
N LYS A 309 -7.19 -5.37 -16.32
CA LYS A 309 -7.12 -5.51 -17.77
C LYS A 309 -5.70 -5.84 -18.19
N ASP A 310 -5.55 -6.85 -18.99
CA ASP A 310 -4.31 -7.14 -19.68
C ASP A 310 -4.18 -6.35 -20.99
N CYS A 311 -3.02 -6.43 -21.61
CA CYS A 311 -2.77 -5.71 -22.86
C CYS A 311 -3.72 -6.16 -23.97
N ALA A 312 -4.08 -7.45 -24.02
CA ALA A 312 -4.92 -8.03 -25.07
C ALA A 312 -6.39 -7.60 -24.97
N ASP A 313 -6.87 -7.20 -23.79
CA ASP A 313 -8.24 -6.72 -23.60
C ASP A 313 -8.56 -5.46 -24.44
N CYS A 314 -7.54 -4.64 -24.68
CA CYS A 314 -7.67 -3.44 -25.50
C CYS A 314 -6.99 -3.57 -26.86
N HIS A 315 -5.79 -4.20 -26.91
CA HIS A 315 -5.00 -4.29 -28.12
C HIS A 315 -5.28 -5.53 -28.95
N GLY A 316 -5.94 -6.55 -28.36
CA GLY A 316 -6.21 -7.82 -29.03
C GLY A 316 -4.99 -8.74 -29.14
N ASP A 317 -5.08 -9.74 -30.00
CA ASP A 317 -4.05 -10.77 -30.12
C ASP A 317 -2.72 -10.23 -30.65
N ARG A 318 -1.64 -10.59 -29.97
CA ARG A 318 -0.27 -10.13 -30.24
C ARG A 318 0.18 -10.38 -31.68
N ALA A 319 -0.13 -11.52 -32.25
CA ALA A 319 0.27 -11.84 -33.62
C ALA A 319 -0.45 -10.94 -34.63
N ASN A 320 -1.73 -10.65 -34.39
CA ASN A 320 -2.55 -9.82 -35.26
C ASN A 320 -2.11 -8.35 -35.27
N ILE A 321 -1.80 -7.78 -34.11
CA ILE A 321 -1.40 -6.36 -34.01
C ILE A 321 -0.01 -6.09 -34.58
N HIS A 322 0.83 -7.12 -34.71
CA HIS A 322 2.17 -7.00 -35.29
C HIS A 322 2.25 -7.53 -36.72
N ALA A 323 1.16 -8.08 -37.28
CA ALA A 323 1.13 -8.60 -38.65
C ALA A 323 1.51 -7.51 -39.67
N GLY A 324 2.41 -7.84 -40.60
CA GLY A 324 2.90 -6.93 -41.62
C GLY A 324 3.87 -5.87 -41.13
N THR A 325 4.25 -5.88 -39.85
CA THR A 325 5.25 -4.95 -39.27
C THR A 325 6.68 -5.52 -39.36
N SER A 326 7.69 -4.67 -39.13
CA SER A 326 9.09 -5.12 -39.08
C SER A 326 9.41 -6.06 -37.92
N VAL A 327 8.54 -6.14 -36.91
CA VAL A 327 8.71 -6.98 -35.72
C VAL A 327 7.93 -8.29 -35.78
N GLU A 328 7.12 -8.55 -36.82
CA GLU A 328 6.30 -9.77 -36.95
C GLU A 328 7.13 -11.03 -36.74
N GLY A 329 8.30 -11.13 -37.38
CA GLY A 329 9.19 -12.29 -37.24
C GLY A 329 9.71 -12.46 -35.80
N ILE A 330 10.02 -11.36 -35.11
CA ILE A 330 10.47 -11.41 -33.71
C ILE A 330 9.34 -11.91 -32.81
N VAL A 331 8.14 -11.36 -32.94
CA VAL A 331 6.97 -11.76 -32.14
C VAL A 331 6.59 -13.22 -32.36
N THR A 332 6.69 -13.70 -33.58
CA THR A 332 6.41 -15.11 -33.94
C THR A 332 7.42 -16.07 -33.32
N LEU A 333 8.69 -15.70 -33.24
CA LEU A 333 9.75 -16.51 -32.64
C LEU A 333 9.70 -16.54 -31.11
N HIS A 334 9.23 -15.46 -30.47
CA HIS A 334 9.30 -15.26 -29.02
C HIS A 334 7.92 -15.35 -28.37
N THR A 335 7.21 -16.46 -28.53
CA THR A 335 5.84 -16.65 -28.06
C THR A 335 5.70 -16.66 -26.53
N THR A 336 6.79 -16.90 -25.80
CA THR A 336 6.82 -16.95 -24.33
C THR A 336 7.19 -15.60 -23.67
N LEU A 337 7.45 -14.53 -24.44
CA LEU A 337 7.69 -13.21 -23.86
C LEU A 337 6.36 -12.52 -23.50
N ALA A 338 6.26 -11.93 -22.33
CA ALA A 338 5.19 -10.98 -22.02
C ALA A 338 5.34 -9.69 -22.85
N CYS A 339 4.23 -8.98 -23.09
CA CYS A 339 4.23 -7.74 -23.88
C CYS A 339 5.17 -6.68 -23.27
N GLN A 340 5.20 -6.63 -21.94
CA GLN A 340 6.03 -5.71 -21.17
C GLN A 340 7.53 -5.86 -21.44
N VAL A 341 8.02 -7.05 -21.82
CA VAL A 341 9.45 -7.27 -22.12
C VAL A 341 9.96 -6.34 -23.22
N CYS A 342 9.15 -6.15 -24.26
CA CYS A 342 9.51 -5.25 -25.37
C CYS A 342 9.05 -3.82 -25.13
N HIS A 343 7.84 -3.65 -24.56
CA HIS A 343 7.18 -2.35 -24.44
C HIS A 343 7.58 -1.56 -23.20
N ILE A 344 8.30 -2.17 -22.24
CA ILE A 344 8.91 -1.47 -21.09
C ILE A 344 10.42 -1.75 -21.07
N PRO A 345 11.18 -1.15 -21.99
CA PRO A 345 12.62 -1.45 -22.15
C PRO A 345 13.47 -0.93 -21.00
N ALA A 346 12.97 0.06 -20.28
CA ALA A 346 13.58 0.63 -19.08
C ALA A 346 12.50 1.21 -18.17
N ILE A 347 12.76 1.20 -16.87
CA ILE A 347 11.95 1.85 -15.82
C ILE A 347 12.72 2.96 -15.13
N ALA A 348 12.06 3.72 -14.28
CA ALA A 348 12.64 4.88 -13.62
C ALA A 348 13.21 5.89 -14.61
N ARG A 349 12.53 6.09 -15.73
CA ARG A 349 13.03 6.95 -16.81
C ARG A 349 12.93 8.42 -16.45
N GLU A 350 11.85 8.82 -15.79
CA GLU A 350 11.66 10.19 -15.32
C GLU A 350 12.22 10.40 -13.91
N THR A 351 11.88 9.52 -12.99
CA THR A 351 12.23 9.60 -11.57
C THR A 351 13.07 8.40 -11.15
N SER A 352 14.24 8.60 -10.54
CA SER A 352 15.11 7.50 -10.12
C SER A 352 14.42 6.56 -9.13
N THR A 353 14.78 5.28 -9.17
CA THR A 353 14.32 4.27 -8.23
C THR A 353 15.44 3.77 -7.34
N LYS A 354 15.10 3.35 -6.12
CA LYS A 354 16.07 2.74 -5.21
C LYS A 354 16.35 1.30 -5.65
N THR A 355 17.58 1.03 -6.06
CA THR A 355 18.04 -0.31 -6.48
C THR A 355 18.80 -1.05 -5.39
N GLU A 356 19.37 -0.30 -4.42
CA GLU A 356 20.12 -0.92 -3.34
C GLU A 356 19.81 -0.24 -2.00
N TRP A 357 19.79 -1.05 -0.91
CA TRP A 357 19.56 -0.55 0.44
C TRP A 357 20.36 -1.34 1.48
N TYR A 358 21.32 -0.67 2.13
CA TYR A 358 22.25 -1.28 3.08
C TYR A 358 22.00 -0.82 4.51
N TRP A 359 21.18 -1.58 5.24
CA TRP A 359 20.83 -1.29 6.63
C TRP A 359 22.03 -1.38 7.59
N LYS A 360 23.04 -2.18 7.29
CA LYS A 360 24.26 -2.32 8.12
C LYS A 360 25.00 -1.02 8.34
N THR A 361 24.79 -0.03 7.50
CA THR A 361 25.44 1.29 7.61
C THR A 361 24.62 2.30 8.39
N ALA A 362 23.43 1.96 8.84
CA ALA A 362 22.58 2.85 9.63
C ALA A 362 23.23 3.18 10.99
N GLY A 363 22.88 4.33 11.54
CA GLY A 363 23.37 4.81 12.83
C GLY A 363 24.61 5.71 12.78
N GLN A 364 25.25 5.89 11.62
CA GLN A 364 26.39 6.80 11.49
C GLN A 364 25.91 8.26 11.49
N ASP A 365 26.60 9.10 12.26
CA ASP A 365 26.34 10.54 12.28
C ASP A 365 27.16 11.22 11.19
N ILE A 366 26.54 11.45 10.03
CA ILE A 366 27.12 12.11 8.87
C ILE A 366 26.46 13.48 8.74
N ALA A 367 27.25 14.54 8.65
CA ALA A 367 26.70 15.89 8.46
C ALA A 367 25.91 15.96 7.13
N GLU A 368 24.81 16.70 7.10
CA GLU A 368 23.90 16.74 5.95
C GLU A 368 24.59 17.19 4.66
N GLU A 369 25.55 18.12 4.78
CA GLU A 369 26.37 18.61 3.67
C GLU A 369 27.33 17.58 3.09
N ASP A 370 27.69 16.56 3.88
CA ASP A 370 28.60 15.48 3.48
C ASP A 370 27.85 14.25 2.91
N ILE A 371 26.52 14.25 2.98
CA ILE A 371 25.73 13.14 2.44
C ILE A 371 25.73 13.24 0.90
N PRO A 372 26.25 12.22 0.19
CA PRO A 372 26.20 12.16 -1.25
C PRO A 372 24.76 12.18 -1.77
N LYS A 373 24.55 12.71 -2.97
CA LYS A 373 23.24 12.75 -3.62
C LYS A 373 23.28 12.01 -4.95
N SER A 374 22.13 11.42 -5.32
CA SER A 374 21.91 10.85 -6.65
C SER A 374 21.88 11.96 -7.73
N GLU A 375 21.82 11.55 -9.00
CA GLU A 375 21.71 12.45 -10.14
C GLU A 375 20.52 13.42 -10.03
N ASP A 376 19.39 12.94 -9.51
CA ASP A 376 18.16 13.72 -9.28
C ASP A 376 18.07 14.33 -7.86
N GLY A 377 19.21 14.42 -7.16
CA GLY A 377 19.36 15.15 -5.91
C GLY A 377 18.89 14.43 -4.64
N ARG A 378 18.57 13.14 -4.71
CA ARG A 378 18.13 12.34 -3.53
C ARG A 378 19.32 12.02 -2.64
N PRO A 379 19.18 12.13 -1.30
CA PRO A 379 20.24 11.72 -0.38
C PRO A 379 20.50 10.21 -0.48
N LEU A 380 21.78 9.84 -0.56
CA LEU A 380 22.22 8.45 -0.63
C LEU A 380 22.49 7.82 0.75
N TYR A 381 22.20 8.54 1.80
CA TYR A 381 22.30 8.08 3.19
C TYR A 381 21.22 8.72 4.06
N ASP A 382 20.72 7.96 5.02
CA ASP A 382 19.84 8.40 6.11
C ASP A 382 20.31 7.70 7.39
N GLN A 383 20.61 8.45 8.45
CA GLN A 383 21.11 7.90 9.71
C GLN A 383 20.23 6.76 10.24
N LYS A 384 18.92 6.86 10.09
CA LYS A 384 17.97 5.85 10.56
C LYS A 384 17.91 4.60 9.69
N LYS A 385 18.36 4.69 8.43
CA LYS A 385 18.07 3.69 7.39
C LYS A 385 19.30 3.17 6.67
N GLY A 386 20.46 3.84 6.79
CA GLY A 386 21.70 3.46 6.13
C GLY A 386 21.88 4.03 4.73
N THR A 387 22.61 3.33 3.89
CA THR A 387 23.04 3.77 2.56
C THR A 387 22.10 3.27 1.47
N PHE A 388 21.93 4.09 0.42
CA PHE A 388 21.09 3.81 -0.73
C PHE A 388 21.84 3.98 -2.04
N VAL A 389 21.41 3.25 -3.06
CA VAL A 389 21.70 3.55 -4.47
C VAL A 389 20.39 3.84 -5.18
N TYR A 390 20.33 4.98 -5.86
CA TYR A 390 19.23 5.36 -6.75
C TYR A 390 19.73 5.34 -8.19
N THR A 391 18.94 4.75 -9.08
CA THR A 391 19.30 4.55 -10.48
C THR A 391 18.15 5.00 -11.38
N LYS A 392 18.48 5.66 -12.50
CA LYS A 392 17.56 5.98 -13.60
C LYS A 392 17.77 5.03 -14.77
N ASN A 393 16.77 4.94 -15.63
CA ASN A 393 16.81 4.14 -16.86
C ASN A 393 17.26 2.69 -16.59
N VAL A 394 16.66 2.09 -15.57
CA VAL A 394 16.99 0.72 -15.16
C VAL A 394 16.40 -0.25 -16.18
N ARG A 395 17.26 -1.04 -16.81
CA ARG A 395 16.82 -2.19 -17.62
C ARG A 395 16.28 -3.27 -16.70
N PRO A 396 15.03 -3.73 -16.87
CA PRO A 396 14.50 -4.83 -16.06
C PRO A 396 15.27 -6.13 -16.27
N GLU A 397 15.41 -6.95 -15.21
CA GLU A 397 15.83 -8.34 -15.34
C GLU A 397 14.67 -9.19 -15.84
N LEU A 398 14.98 -10.18 -16.68
CA LEU A 398 13.98 -11.08 -17.24
C LEU A 398 14.01 -12.42 -16.52
N LEU A 399 12.85 -12.88 -16.05
CA LEU A 399 12.67 -14.18 -15.39
C LEU A 399 11.37 -14.82 -15.87
N TYR A 400 11.26 -16.16 -15.71
CA TYR A 400 9.99 -16.84 -15.90
C TYR A 400 9.03 -16.53 -14.76
N HIS A 401 7.76 -16.37 -15.09
CA HIS A 401 6.71 -16.06 -14.14
C HIS A 401 5.37 -16.68 -14.58
N ASP A 402 4.66 -17.24 -13.62
CA ASP A 402 3.35 -17.87 -13.76
C ASP A 402 2.32 -17.32 -12.75
N GLY A 403 2.69 -16.25 -12.06
CA GLY A 403 1.88 -15.66 -10.97
C GLY A 403 2.31 -16.10 -9.58
N VAL A 404 3.19 -17.10 -9.44
CA VAL A 404 3.58 -17.63 -8.14
C VAL A 404 4.95 -17.10 -7.71
N TRP A 405 5.07 -16.77 -6.42
CA TRP A 405 6.24 -16.14 -5.82
C TRP A 405 6.83 -16.95 -4.68
N ASN A 406 8.14 -17.01 -4.60
CA ASN A 406 8.85 -17.30 -3.35
C ASN A 406 8.76 -16.08 -2.43
N ARG A 407 8.44 -16.28 -1.15
CA ARG A 407 8.37 -15.21 -0.14
C ARG A 407 8.91 -15.69 1.19
N VAL A 408 9.50 -14.77 1.96
CA VAL A 408 9.88 -15.02 3.35
C VAL A 408 8.80 -14.45 4.26
N MET A 409 8.20 -15.33 5.06
CA MET A 409 7.13 -15.01 6.01
C MET A 409 7.69 -14.89 7.44
N ILE A 410 7.12 -14.00 8.24
CA ILE A 410 7.61 -13.73 9.60
C ILE A 410 7.36 -14.92 10.54
N ASN A 411 6.23 -15.60 10.37
CA ASN A 411 5.76 -16.66 11.28
C ASN A 411 6.27 -18.06 10.93
N THR A 412 7.00 -18.20 9.83
CA THR A 412 7.71 -19.42 9.50
C THR A 412 9.12 -19.31 10.10
N ASN A 413 9.57 -20.32 10.80
CA ASN A 413 10.96 -20.40 11.23
C ASN A 413 11.88 -20.79 10.06
N ASP A 414 11.60 -20.24 8.87
CA ASP A 414 12.33 -20.56 7.66
C ASP A 414 13.78 -20.10 7.77
N GLN A 415 14.66 -21.09 7.78
CA GLN A 415 16.09 -20.84 7.80
C GLN A 415 16.59 -20.64 6.38
N TYR A 416 17.28 -19.53 6.13
CA TYR A 416 18.00 -19.40 4.87
C TYR A 416 19.18 -20.37 4.83
N THR A 417 19.39 -20.98 3.68
CA THR A 417 20.46 -21.96 3.44
C THR A 417 21.61 -21.39 2.63
N SER A 418 21.42 -20.22 2.07
CA SER A 418 22.41 -19.51 1.24
C SER A 418 22.23 -18.00 1.32
N THR A 419 23.27 -17.26 0.99
CA THR A 419 23.25 -15.80 0.79
C THR A 419 23.72 -15.48 -0.63
N PRO A 420 23.18 -14.42 -1.27
CA PRO A 420 22.13 -13.52 -0.74
C PRO A 420 20.79 -14.24 -0.53
N VAL A 421 20.06 -13.84 0.53
CA VAL A 421 18.75 -14.41 0.85
C VAL A 421 17.71 -13.87 -0.13
N ASP A 422 16.92 -14.77 -0.72
CA ASP A 422 15.77 -14.44 -1.56
C ASP A 422 14.58 -14.05 -0.68
N LEU A 423 14.23 -12.76 -0.66
CA LEU A 423 13.04 -12.26 0.06
C LEU A 423 11.78 -12.25 -0.81
N GLY A 424 11.94 -12.45 -2.11
CA GLY A 424 10.83 -12.52 -3.05
C GLY A 424 11.31 -12.57 -4.49
N SER A 425 11.07 -13.70 -5.13
CA SER A 425 11.32 -13.92 -6.55
C SER A 425 10.19 -14.69 -7.19
N PRO A 426 9.98 -14.60 -8.52
CA PRO A 426 9.11 -15.55 -9.21
C PRO A 426 9.58 -16.98 -8.95
N SER A 427 8.65 -17.91 -8.75
CA SER A 427 8.97 -19.31 -8.47
C SER A 427 9.11 -20.18 -9.73
N ALA A 428 8.63 -19.66 -10.85
CA ALA A 428 8.63 -20.37 -12.12
C ALA A 428 10.00 -20.44 -12.78
N ASP A 429 10.21 -21.46 -13.59
CA ASP A 429 11.35 -21.64 -14.48
C ASP A 429 10.90 -22.03 -15.89
N TYR A 430 11.86 -22.32 -16.77
CA TYR A 430 11.58 -22.68 -18.17
C TYR A 430 10.82 -24.02 -18.34
N THR A 431 10.71 -24.83 -17.29
CA THR A 431 9.95 -26.10 -17.29
C THR A 431 8.53 -25.92 -16.78
N THR A 432 8.19 -24.76 -16.22
CA THR A 432 6.88 -24.46 -15.64
C THR A 432 5.86 -24.25 -16.77
N PRO A 433 4.80 -25.08 -16.86
CA PRO A 433 3.81 -24.95 -17.90
C PRO A 433 3.08 -23.60 -17.86
N GLY A 434 3.01 -22.91 -18.99
CA GLY A 434 2.32 -21.63 -19.11
C GLY A 434 3.10 -20.42 -18.59
N ALA A 435 4.26 -20.61 -17.98
CA ALA A 435 5.09 -19.50 -17.54
C ALA A 435 5.59 -18.66 -18.72
N MET A 436 5.54 -17.35 -18.56
CA MET A 436 6.06 -16.39 -19.53
C MET A 436 7.33 -15.73 -19.00
N ILE A 437 8.22 -15.32 -19.87
CA ILE A 437 9.35 -14.45 -19.53
C ILE A 437 8.78 -13.05 -19.31
N TYR A 438 9.06 -12.48 -18.14
CA TYR A 438 8.48 -11.24 -17.66
C TYR A 438 9.57 -10.28 -17.11
N PRO A 439 9.40 -8.96 -17.22
CA PRO A 439 10.38 -8.01 -16.71
C PRO A 439 10.21 -7.74 -15.21
N PHE A 440 11.32 -7.66 -14.51
CA PHE A 440 11.37 -7.39 -13.08
C PHE A 440 12.40 -6.32 -12.73
N LYS A 441 12.04 -5.47 -11.78
CA LYS A 441 13.02 -4.70 -11.03
C LYS A 441 13.66 -5.59 -9.99
N LYS A 442 14.99 -5.68 -9.99
CA LYS A 442 15.73 -6.27 -8.88
C LYS A 442 16.13 -5.21 -7.87
N MET A 443 15.90 -5.50 -6.60
CA MET A 443 16.37 -4.69 -5.49
C MET A 443 17.27 -5.54 -4.60
N ILE A 444 18.49 -5.09 -4.35
CA ILE A 444 19.45 -5.76 -3.49
C ILE A 444 19.69 -4.96 -2.21
N GLY A 445 20.23 -5.59 -1.19
CA GLY A 445 20.57 -4.92 0.05
C GLY A 445 21.14 -5.87 1.09
N ASN A 446 21.13 -5.44 2.33
CA ASN A 446 21.34 -6.32 3.45
C ASN A 446 20.43 -5.98 4.61
N GLN A 447 20.07 -7.00 5.37
CA GLN A 447 19.15 -6.89 6.49
C GLN A 447 19.60 -7.77 7.64
N VAL A 448 18.98 -7.53 8.80
CA VAL A 448 19.29 -8.25 10.03
C VAL A 448 18.70 -9.65 10.03
N ALA A 449 19.51 -10.61 10.48
CA ALA A 449 19.13 -12.00 10.68
C ALA A 449 19.63 -12.48 12.05
N ASP A 450 19.00 -13.52 12.58
CA ASP A 450 19.50 -14.25 13.75
C ASP A 450 20.67 -15.14 13.34
N ALA A 451 21.84 -14.86 13.87
CA ALA A 451 23.07 -15.59 13.55
C ALA A 451 23.10 -17.02 14.10
N GLY A 452 22.28 -17.31 15.12
CA GLY A 452 22.18 -18.64 15.72
C GLY A 452 21.25 -19.59 14.97
N ASN A 453 20.20 -19.04 14.35
CA ASN A 453 19.17 -19.83 13.68
C ASN A 453 19.15 -19.66 12.16
N ASN A 454 19.91 -18.73 11.59
CA ASN A 454 19.84 -18.36 10.17
C ASN A 454 18.43 -17.95 9.72
N THR A 455 17.73 -17.16 10.52
CA THR A 455 16.38 -16.68 10.22
C THR A 455 16.37 -15.16 10.07
N MET A 456 15.60 -14.64 9.11
CA MET A 456 15.40 -13.20 8.97
C MET A 456 14.62 -12.65 10.16
N LEU A 457 15.02 -11.51 10.71
CA LEU A 457 14.39 -10.88 11.87
C LEU A 457 13.67 -9.60 11.50
N VAL A 458 12.59 -9.32 12.24
CA VAL A 458 11.88 -8.05 12.19
C VAL A 458 12.40 -7.14 13.30
N PRO A 459 13.07 -6.03 12.98
CA PRO A 459 13.46 -5.05 13.99
C PRO A 459 12.30 -4.12 14.35
N HIS A 460 12.20 -3.74 15.61
CA HIS A 460 11.38 -2.60 16.01
C HIS A 460 12.07 -1.29 15.61
N LEU A 461 11.64 -0.69 14.51
CA LEU A 461 12.27 0.53 13.97
C LEU A 461 11.67 1.80 14.56
N PHE A 462 10.34 1.83 14.75
CA PHE A 462 9.59 3.04 15.04
C PHE A 462 8.45 2.84 16.04
N GLY A 463 8.21 3.88 16.85
CA GLY A 463 7.06 3.97 17.74
C GLY A 463 7.30 3.43 19.14
N GLY A 464 6.24 3.35 19.94
CA GLY A 464 6.29 2.82 21.31
C GLY A 464 5.46 1.57 21.51
N LYS A 465 4.76 1.10 20.47
CA LYS A 465 3.85 -0.05 20.56
C LYS A 465 4.56 -1.39 20.35
N GLY A 466 5.59 -1.41 19.54
CA GLY A 466 6.43 -2.60 19.32
C GLY A 466 7.45 -2.88 20.42
N GLY A 467 7.58 -2.00 21.42
CA GLY A 467 8.54 -2.10 22.53
C GLY A 467 9.16 -0.75 22.91
N PRO A 468 9.99 -0.71 23.99
CA PRO A 468 10.59 0.52 24.48
C PRO A 468 11.80 1.02 23.68
N ASN A 469 12.41 0.19 22.81
CA ASN A 469 13.70 0.44 22.19
C ASN A 469 13.64 0.54 20.65
N PRO A 470 12.85 1.45 20.05
CA PRO A 470 12.82 1.57 18.60
C PRO A 470 14.18 2.01 18.06
N TYR A 471 14.68 1.33 17.03
CA TYR A 471 16.01 1.59 16.46
C TYR A 471 16.22 3.06 16.10
N TRP A 472 15.22 3.72 15.50
CA TRP A 472 15.32 5.13 15.09
C TRP A 472 15.42 6.14 16.23
N LYS A 473 15.35 5.67 17.48
CA LYS A 473 15.54 6.47 18.68
C LYS A 473 16.79 6.07 19.46
N VAL A 474 17.03 4.76 19.59
CA VAL A 474 18.12 4.26 20.45
C VAL A 474 19.38 3.88 19.68
N PHE A 475 19.30 3.70 18.37
CA PHE A 475 20.38 3.28 17.47
C PHE A 475 21.13 2.03 17.98
N ASN A 476 20.39 1.08 18.53
CA ASN A 476 20.91 -0.19 19.04
C ASN A 476 20.12 -1.35 18.41
N TRP A 477 20.78 -2.08 17.52
CA TRP A 477 20.17 -3.20 16.79
C TRP A 477 19.76 -4.34 17.73
N ASP A 478 20.60 -4.70 18.71
CA ASP A 478 20.29 -5.80 19.62
C ASP A 478 18.99 -5.55 20.40
N LEU A 479 18.82 -4.34 20.97
CA LEU A 479 17.59 -3.97 21.67
C LEU A 479 16.38 -3.90 20.74
N ALA A 480 16.55 -3.35 19.55
CA ALA A 480 15.45 -3.27 18.57
C ALA A 480 15.02 -4.65 18.06
N LEU A 481 15.94 -5.60 17.96
CA LEU A 481 15.66 -6.98 17.58
C LEU A 481 15.02 -7.77 18.72
N GLN A 482 15.41 -7.54 19.98
CA GLN A 482 14.71 -8.11 21.14
C GLN A 482 13.24 -7.67 21.17
N ASP A 483 12.98 -6.38 21.00
CA ASP A 483 11.62 -5.84 20.97
C ASP A 483 10.83 -6.41 19.78
N GLY A 484 11.40 -6.39 18.57
CA GLY A 484 10.73 -6.86 17.36
C GLY A 484 10.43 -8.36 17.41
N ALA A 485 11.38 -9.18 17.86
CA ALA A 485 11.19 -10.62 18.00
C ALA A 485 10.12 -10.95 19.06
N ALA A 486 10.13 -10.25 20.20
CA ALA A 486 9.11 -10.42 21.24
C ALA A 486 7.70 -10.05 20.71
N TYR A 487 7.60 -9.00 19.88
CA TYR A 487 6.34 -8.55 19.30
C TYR A 487 5.80 -9.53 18.24
N THR A 488 6.67 -10.05 17.39
CA THR A 488 6.32 -10.94 16.28
C THR A 488 6.26 -12.41 16.66
N GLY A 489 6.74 -12.78 17.85
CA GLY A 489 6.88 -14.18 18.27
C GLY A 489 8.07 -14.90 17.63
N GLN A 490 8.97 -14.19 16.97
CA GLN A 490 10.18 -14.77 16.40
C GLN A 490 11.17 -15.19 17.52
N THR A 491 12.01 -16.20 17.22
CA THR A 491 13.10 -16.59 18.12
C THR A 491 14.34 -15.74 17.80
N TYR A 492 14.85 -15.05 18.82
CA TYR A 492 16.13 -14.33 18.74
C TYR A 492 17.12 -14.89 19.77
N THR A 493 18.28 -15.37 19.29
CA THR A 493 19.29 -16.01 20.14
C THR A 493 20.17 -15.03 20.91
N GLY A 494 20.03 -13.72 20.66
CA GLY A 494 20.89 -12.67 21.21
C GLY A 494 22.16 -12.42 20.37
N ALA A 495 22.26 -13.05 19.20
CA ALA A 495 23.32 -12.80 18.23
C ALA A 495 22.70 -12.51 16.86
N TYR A 496 23.06 -11.38 16.27
CA TYR A 496 22.58 -10.99 14.94
C TYR A 496 23.73 -10.77 13.97
N GLU A 497 23.41 -10.89 12.70
CA GLU A 497 24.28 -10.51 11.60
C GLU A 497 23.52 -9.76 10.50
N PHE A 498 24.24 -9.06 9.63
CA PHE A 498 23.66 -8.50 8.41
C PHE A 498 23.95 -9.43 7.25
N VAL A 499 22.91 -9.96 6.64
CA VAL A 499 23.02 -10.84 5.48
C VAL A 499 22.61 -10.09 4.22
N ASP A 500 23.28 -10.37 3.13
CA ASP A 500 22.89 -9.83 1.83
C ASP A 500 21.59 -10.45 1.38
N THR A 501 20.73 -9.62 0.78
CA THR A 501 19.36 -9.98 0.38
C THR A 501 19.08 -9.48 -1.02
N PHE A 502 18.11 -10.09 -1.69
CA PHE A 502 17.51 -9.56 -2.91
C PHE A 502 16.01 -9.78 -2.95
N MET A 503 15.34 -8.99 -3.77
CA MET A 503 13.91 -9.10 -4.02
C MET A 503 13.62 -8.62 -5.45
N TYR A 504 12.70 -9.30 -6.12
CA TYR A 504 12.17 -8.88 -7.41
C TYR A 504 10.78 -8.24 -7.25
N LEU A 505 10.46 -7.34 -8.15
CA LEU A 505 9.19 -6.61 -8.24
C LEU A 505 8.79 -6.59 -9.71
N SER A 506 7.59 -7.02 -10.05
CA SER A 506 7.08 -7.02 -11.41
C SER A 506 6.96 -5.60 -11.97
N VAL A 507 7.22 -5.46 -13.26
CA VAL A 507 7.20 -4.19 -13.99
C VAL A 507 6.01 -4.17 -14.93
N ASN A 508 5.12 -3.18 -14.81
CA ASN A 508 3.85 -3.11 -15.53
C ASN A 508 3.53 -1.71 -16.08
N HIS A 509 4.20 -0.67 -15.59
CA HIS A 509 3.98 0.72 -15.96
C HIS A 509 5.22 1.30 -16.64
N GLU A 510 5.16 2.58 -17.01
CA GLU A 510 6.14 3.24 -17.87
C GLU A 510 6.22 2.59 -19.28
N VAL A 511 5.05 2.22 -19.85
CA VAL A 511 4.97 1.67 -21.21
C VAL A 511 5.47 2.71 -22.21
N ALA A 512 6.56 2.36 -22.88
CA ALA A 512 7.25 3.29 -23.78
C ALA A 512 6.50 3.44 -25.12
N PRO A 513 6.69 4.59 -25.82
CA PRO A 513 6.31 4.71 -27.21
C PRO A 513 6.87 3.55 -28.05
N LYS A 514 6.10 3.08 -29.04
CA LYS A 514 6.48 1.92 -29.88
C LYS A 514 7.85 2.09 -30.54
N GLU A 515 8.26 3.32 -30.77
CA GLU A 515 9.55 3.67 -31.38
C GLU A 515 10.73 3.34 -30.46
N GLN A 516 10.47 3.20 -29.15
CA GLN A 516 11.45 2.88 -28.11
C GLN A 516 11.38 1.41 -27.67
N ALA A 517 10.36 0.67 -28.13
CA ALA A 517 10.21 -0.75 -27.78
C ALA A 517 11.38 -1.58 -28.30
N PHE A 518 11.80 -2.59 -27.54
CA PHE A 518 12.82 -3.53 -27.99
C PHE A 518 12.38 -4.27 -29.25
N GLY A 519 13.32 -4.51 -30.14
CA GLY A 519 13.08 -5.16 -31.44
C GLY A 519 12.52 -4.22 -32.50
N ASN A 520 12.27 -2.95 -32.20
CA ASN A 520 11.82 -1.98 -33.21
C ASN A 520 12.76 -1.96 -34.42
N GLY A 521 12.18 -1.96 -35.63
CA GLY A 521 12.95 -2.08 -36.86
C GLY A 521 13.60 -3.45 -37.11
N GLY A 522 13.25 -4.49 -36.36
CA GLY A 522 13.82 -5.85 -36.48
C GLY A 522 15.13 -6.05 -35.70
N ALA A 523 15.41 -5.21 -34.70
CA ALA A 523 16.67 -5.18 -33.96
C ALA A 523 16.78 -6.34 -32.93
N CYS A 524 17.22 -7.53 -33.36
CA CYS A 524 17.51 -8.65 -32.43
C CYS A 524 18.58 -8.27 -31.39
N GLY A 525 19.50 -7.39 -31.76
CA GLY A 525 20.58 -6.92 -30.90
C GLY A 525 20.15 -6.13 -29.67
N ASP A 526 18.88 -5.77 -29.50
CA ASP A 526 18.39 -5.14 -28.27
C ASP A 526 18.44 -6.10 -27.08
N CYS A 527 18.25 -7.39 -27.30
CA CYS A 527 18.28 -8.44 -26.28
C CYS A 527 19.49 -9.37 -26.46
N HIS A 528 19.82 -9.73 -27.69
CA HIS A 528 20.91 -10.63 -28.00
C HIS A 528 22.24 -9.89 -28.09
N GLY A 529 23.31 -10.55 -27.65
CA GLY A 529 24.67 -10.02 -27.55
C GLY A 529 25.17 -9.95 -26.11
N ASP A 530 26.40 -9.43 -25.95
CA ASP A 530 27.11 -9.50 -24.67
C ASP A 530 26.42 -8.71 -23.55
N ASN A 531 26.20 -9.37 -22.41
CA ASN A 531 25.76 -8.79 -21.13
C ASN A 531 24.41 -8.04 -21.16
N LYS A 532 23.51 -8.34 -22.09
CA LYS A 532 22.21 -7.70 -22.17
C LYS A 532 21.13 -8.41 -21.38
N ILE A 533 21.18 -9.72 -21.33
CA ILE A 533 20.24 -10.59 -20.64
C ILE A 533 21.00 -11.50 -19.69
N ASN A 534 20.44 -11.74 -18.51
CA ASN A 534 20.90 -12.80 -17.60
C ASN A 534 20.39 -14.16 -18.12
N TRP A 535 21.10 -14.72 -19.09
CA TRP A 535 20.73 -15.98 -19.72
C TRP A 535 20.65 -17.15 -18.73
N ALA A 536 21.55 -17.16 -17.73
CA ALA A 536 21.53 -18.17 -16.66
C ALA A 536 20.22 -18.11 -15.84
N GLY A 537 19.69 -16.93 -15.56
CA GLY A 537 18.39 -16.75 -14.92
C GLY A 537 17.22 -17.29 -15.75
N LEU A 538 17.41 -17.42 -17.07
CA LEU A 538 16.44 -18.02 -18.00
C LEU A 538 16.73 -19.49 -18.34
N GLY A 539 17.68 -20.11 -17.61
CA GLY A 539 18.04 -21.52 -17.79
C GLY A 539 18.92 -21.81 -19.02
N TRP A 540 19.62 -20.80 -19.54
CA TRP A 540 20.60 -20.95 -20.63
C TRP A 540 22.01 -20.77 -20.12
N ASP A 541 22.99 -21.48 -20.67
CA ASP A 541 24.40 -21.31 -20.35
C ASP A 541 25.06 -20.13 -21.09
N GLY A 542 24.33 -19.47 -21.97
CA GLY A 542 24.71 -18.29 -22.74
C GLY A 542 23.61 -17.82 -23.66
N ASP A 543 23.90 -16.81 -24.48
CA ASP A 543 22.95 -16.31 -25.49
C ASP A 543 22.66 -17.40 -26.54
N PRO A 544 21.38 -17.84 -26.70
CA PRO A 544 20.99 -18.88 -27.62
C PRO A 544 21.30 -18.55 -29.10
N VAL A 545 21.39 -17.28 -29.47
CA VAL A 545 21.74 -16.87 -30.84
C VAL A 545 23.24 -17.05 -31.13
N THR A 546 24.08 -16.99 -30.12
CA THR A 546 25.53 -17.16 -30.24
C THR A 546 26.02 -18.53 -29.82
N GLY A 547 25.12 -19.48 -29.57
CA GLY A 547 25.44 -20.87 -29.26
C GLY A 547 25.27 -21.28 -27.81
N GLY A 548 24.58 -20.48 -26.99
CA GLY A 548 24.16 -20.92 -25.66
C GLY A 548 23.15 -22.06 -25.73
N ASP A 549 23.37 -23.10 -24.94
CA ASP A 549 22.48 -24.25 -24.84
C ASP A 549 21.66 -24.20 -23.53
N ARG A 550 20.53 -24.88 -23.55
CA ARG A 550 19.71 -25.14 -22.38
C ARG A 550 19.90 -26.58 -21.96
N PRO A 551 20.33 -26.87 -20.71
CA PRO A 551 20.63 -28.23 -20.24
C PRO A 551 19.43 -29.18 -20.24
#